data_cfae20eaae732edae227fafbb091bf40
#
_entry.id   cfae20eaae732edae227fafbb091bf40
#
_cell.length_a   1.000
_cell.length_b   1.000
_cell.length_c   1.000
_cell.angle_alpha   90.00
_cell.angle_beta   90.00
_cell.angle_gamma   90.00
#
_symmetry.space_group_name_H-M   'P 1'
#
loop_
_entity.id
_entity.type
_entity.pdbx_description
1 polymer ?
#
loop_
_entity_poly.entity_id
_entity_poly.type
_entity_poly.pdbx_seq_one_letter_code
_entity_poly.pdbx_strand_id
1 'polypeptide(L)'
;MALNRQEQKQKTRQNIINAAFHLLDENKSLSAMSLREVAREAGIAPTSFYRHFKDIDELGLTLVDEAGLALRQLMRQARRRIASGGGVIDTSVNTFMEFIAANTNVFRLLLREHTGTSPAFRTAVQREIQHFVEELTDYIIEVQSVQHQTAYLQAEAMVKLVFSAGAEALEADPELKAAIGTRVKQQLRFIQIGATAN
;
A
#
# COMPACT_ATOMS: atom_id res chain seq x y z
N MET A 1 -33.24 -5.22 8.83
CA MET A 1 -33.25 -3.81 9.27
C MET A 1 -32.85 -2.92 8.09
N ALA A 2 -33.62 -1.88 7.76
CA ALA A 2 -33.21 -0.94 6.74
C ALA A 2 -32.06 -0.05 7.28
N LEU A 3 -30.99 0.12 6.50
CA LEU A 3 -29.89 1.02 6.84
C LEU A 3 -30.44 2.45 7.00
N ASN A 4 -29.90 3.18 7.97
CA ASN A 4 -30.25 4.60 8.09
C ASN A 4 -29.61 5.38 6.92
N ARG A 5 -30.05 6.62 6.69
CA ARG A 5 -29.64 7.46 5.55
C ARG A 5 -28.11 7.68 5.52
N GLN A 6 -27.48 7.77 6.67
CA GLN A 6 -26.03 7.99 6.80
C GLN A 6 -25.26 6.71 6.47
N GLU A 7 -25.72 5.57 6.97
CA GLU A 7 -25.13 4.25 6.63
C GLU A 7 -25.24 3.97 5.15
N GLN A 8 -26.38 4.27 4.53
CA GLN A 8 -26.56 4.14 3.09
C GLN A 8 -25.61 5.03 2.30
N LYS A 9 -25.37 6.27 2.76
CA LYS A 9 -24.42 7.19 2.14
C LYS A 9 -23.01 6.65 2.23
N GLN A 10 -22.58 6.15 3.39
CA GLN A 10 -21.25 5.54 3.57
C GLN A 10 -21.07 4.29 2.72
N LYS A 11 -22.08 3.41 2.68
CA LYS A 11 -22.06 2.21 1.84
C LYS A 11 -21.90 2.55 0.37
N THR A 12 -22.64 3.55 -0.13
CA THR A 12 -22.51 3.99 -1.52
C THR A 12 -21.13 4.57 -1.79
N ARG A 13 -20.57 5.37 -0.87
CA ARG A 13 -19.20 5.89 -1.01
C ARG A 13 -18.16 4.76 -1.10
N GLN A 14 -18.28 3.74 -0.24
CA GLN A 14 -17.39 2.58 -0.27
C GLN A 14 -17.55 1.78 -1.57
N ASN A 15 -18.76 1.62 -2.09
CA ASN A 15 -18.99 0.96 -3.38
C ASN A 15 -18.28 1.70 -4.53
N ILE A 16 -18.25 3.04 -4.52
CA ILE A 16 -17.53 3.83 -5.53
C ILE A 16 -16.02 3.58 -5.41
N ILE A 17 -15.47 3.57 -4.20
CA ILE A 17 -14.05 3.29 -3.94
C ILE A 17 -13.69 1.88 -4.45
N ASN A 18 -14.47 0.87 -4.08
CA ASN A 18 -14.25 -0.51 -4.50
C ASN A 18 -14.34 -0.67 -6.02
N ALA A 19 -15.34 -0.03 -6.66
CA ALA A 19 -15.48 -0.01 -8.11
C ALA A 19 -14.26 0.62 -8.81
N ALA A 20 -13.73 1.71 -8.25
CA ALA A 20 -12.54 2.35 -8.79
C ALA A 20 -11.30 1.44 -8.66
N PHE A 21 -11.09 0.77 -7.51
CA PHE A 21 -10.02 -0.23 -7.38
C PHE A 21 -10.18 -1.40 -8.34
N HIS A 22 -11.42 -1.85 -8.58
CA HIS A 22 -11.69 -2.94 -9.52
C HIS A 22 -11.38 -2.56 -10.96
N LEU A 23 -11.59 -1.31 -11.34
CA LEU A 23 -11.27 -0.79 -12.66
C LEU A 23 -9.77 -0.55 -12.89
N LEU A 24 -8.95 -0.49 -11.84
CA LEU A 24 -7.51 -0.37 -11.97
C LEU A 24 -6.91 -1.73 -12.34
N ASP A 25 -6.32 -1.82 -13.52
CA ASP A 25 -5.65 -3.02 -14.02
C ASP A 25 -4.28 -2.69 -14.63
N GLU A 26 -3.67 -3.65 -15.32
CA GLU A 26 -2.37 -3.47 -15.97
C GLU A 26 -2.36 -2.35 -17.00
N ASN A 27 -3.49 -2.09 -17.65
CA ASN A 27 -3.62 -1.14 -18.74
C ASN A 27 -4.28 0.18 -18.33
N LYS A 28 -4.90 0.23 -17.14
CA LYS A 28 -5.69 1.38 -16.71
C LYS A 28 -5.12 2.04 -15.45
N SER A 29 -4.72 3.30 -15.61
CA SER A 29 -4.28 4.19 -14.52
C SER A 29 -5.41 5.07 -14.01
N LEU A 30 -5.20 5.76 -12.88
CA LEU A 30 -6.14 6.77 -12.37
C LEU A 30 -6.44 7.86 -13.40
N SER A 31 -5.42 8.34 -14.11
CA SER A 31 -5.56 9.40 -15.12
C SER A 31 -6.38 8.98 -16.35
N ALA A 32 -6.49 7.68 -16.62
CA ALA A 32 -7.31 7.12 -17.69
C ALA A 32 -8.73 6.74 -17.25
N MET A 33 -9.06 6.90 -15.96
CA MET A 33 -10.35 6.54 -15.39
C MET A 33 -11.37 7.66 -15.60
N SER A 34 -12.56 7.32 -16.08
CA SER A 34 -13.66 8.27 -16.21
C SER A 34 -14.72 8.08 -15.14
N LEU A 35 -15.34 9.18 -14.71
CA LEU A 35 -16.46 9.18 -13.79
C LEU A 35 -17.60 8.24 -14.23
N ARG A 36 -17.90 8.20 -15.54
CA ARG A 36 -18.98 7.37 -16.07
C ARG A 36 -18.70 5.88 -15.91
N GLU A 37 -17.45 5.47 -16.09
CA GLU A 37 -17.04 4.08 -15.89
C GLU A 37 -17.13 3.68 -14.42
N VAL A 38 -16.63 4.54 -13.52
CA VAL A 38 -16.73 4.30 -12.07
C VAL A 38 -18.18 4.22 -11.62
N ALA A 39 -19.04 5.14 -12.05
CA ALA A 39 -20.47 5.13 -11.71
C ALA A 39 -21.16 3.86 -12.19
N ARG A 40 -20.87 3.43 -13.43
CA ARG A 40 -21.40 2.19 -14.01
C ARG A 40 -20.95 0.97 -13.21
N GLU A 41 -19.68 0.88 -12.90
CA GLU A 41 -19.11 -0.22 -12.10
C GLU A 41 -19.69 -0.26 -10.68
N ALA A 42 -19.87 0.92 -10.06
CA ALA A 42 -20.48 1.05 -8.74
C ALA A 42 -22.01 0.83 -8.73
N GLY A 43 -22.65 0.64 -9.88
CA GLY A 43 -24.10 0.46 -10.00
C GLY A 43 -24.91 1.69 -9.64
N ILE A 44 -24.40 2.90 -9.89
CA ILE A 44 -25.06 4.17 -9.58
C ILE A 44 -25.23 5.06 -10.82
N ALA A 45 -26.18 5.99 -10.76
CA ALA A 45 -26.28 7.03 -11.77
C ALA A 45 -25.07 7.99 -11.68
N PRO A 46 -24.52 8.49 -12.81
CA PRO A 46 -23.39 9.42 -12.78
C PRO A 46 -23.63 10.68 -11.93
N THR A 47 -24.87 11.17 -11.87
CA THR A 47 -25.26 12.30 -11.03
C THR A 47 -25.18 12.00 -9.52
N SER A 48 -25.30 10.73 -9.12
CA SER A 48 -25.15 10.29 -7.73
C SER A 48 -23.72 10.33 -7.26
N PHE A 49 -22.74 10.19 -8.15
CA PHE A 49 -21.32 10.29 -7.85
C PHE A 49 -20.99 11.61 -7.15
N TYR A 50 -21.50 12.72 -7.66
CA TYR A 50 -21.23 14.07 -7.13
C TYR A 50 -21.74 14.33 -5.70
N ARG A 51 -22.54 13.41 -5.13
CA ARG A 51 -22.92 13.43 -3.71
C ARG A 51 -21.84 12.89 -2.78
N HIS A 52 -20.81 12.23 -3.35
CA HIS A 52 -19.76 11.51 -2.62
C HIS A 52 -18.36 12.05 -2.92
N PHE A 53 -18.11 12.47 -4.16
CA PHE A 53 -16.83 13.01 -4.64
C PHE A 53 -17.10 14.19 -5.59
N LYS A 54 -16.30 15.22 -5.48
CA LYS A 54 -16.39 16.41 -6.32
C LYS A 54 -16.01 16.08 -7.79
N ASP A 55 -14.96 15.29 -7.94
CA ASP A 55 -14.38 14.90 -9.24
C ASP A 55 -13.60 13.57 -9.12
N ILE A 56 -13.01 13.13 -10.20
CA ILE A 56 -12.15 11.93 -10.25
C ILE A 56 -10.85 12.12 -9.48
N ASP A 57 -10.33 13.34 -9.40
CA ASP A 57 -9.08 13.60 -8.68
C ASP A 57 -9.27 13.43 -7.17
N GLU A 58 -10.40 13.91 -6.61
CA GLU A 58 -10.75 13.66 -5.21
C GLU A 58 -10.92 12.16 -4.92
N LEU A 59 -11.56 11.41 -5.81
CA LEU A 59 -11.64 9.97 -5.71
C LEU A 59 -10.23 9.35 -5.77
N GLY A 60 -9.38 9.77 -6.69
CA GLY A 60 -8.00 9.27 -6.83
C GLY A 60 -7.17 9.49 -5.57
N LEU A 61 -7.22 10.67 -4.97
CA LEU A 61 -6.56 10.93 -3.68
C LEU A 61 -7.11 10.04 -2.57
N THR A 62 -8.42 9.82 -2.55
CA THR A 62 -9.05 8.88 -1.59
C THR A 62 -8.54 7.45 -1.81
N LEU A 63 -8.36 6.99 -3.04
CA LEU A 63 -7.80 5.66 -3.33
C LEU A 63 -6.36 5.53 -2.82
N VAL A 64 -5.54 6.57 -2.95
CA VAL A 64 -4.17 6.58 -2.39
C VAL A 64 -4.21 6.49 -0.87
N ASP A 65 -5.08 7.26 -0.21
CA ASP A 65 -5.24 7.21 1.26
C ASP A 65 -5.71 5.83 1.75
N GLU A 66 -6.67 5.22 1.06
CA GLU A 66 -7.15 3.85 1.36
C GLU A 66 -6.04 2.79 1.15
N ALA A 67 -5.25 2.93 0.09
CA ALA A 67 -4.11 2.06 -0.18
C ALA A 67 -3.03 2.20 0.93
N GLY A 68 -2.73 3.42 1.36
CA GLY A 68 -1.83 3.68 2.48
C GLY A 68 -2.35 3.08 3.79
N LEU A 69 -3.66 3.21 4.07
CA LEU A 69 -4.27 2.57 5.23
C LEU A 69 -4.15 1.04 5.18
N ALA A 70 -4.35 0.42 4.02
CA ALA A 70 -4.18 -1.02 3.84
C ALA A 70 -2.75 -1.47 4.12
N LEU A 71 -1.73 -0.71 3.67
CA LEU A 71 -0.33 -0.98 3.98
C LEU A 71 -0.03 -0.86 5.49
N ARG A 72 -0.56 0.15 6.16
CA ARG A 72 -0.40 0.30 7.62
C ARG A 72 -1.04 -0.85 8.39
N GLN A 73 -2.22 -1.31 7.96
CA GLN A 73 -2.87 -2.49 8.55
C GLN A 73 -2.04 -3.77 8.34
N LEU A 74 -1.43 -3.92 7.18
CA LEU A 74 -0.49 -5.01 6.87
C LEU A 74 0.68 -5.04 7.87
N MET A 75 1.31 -3.88 8.12
CA MET A 75 2.42 -3.80 9.10
C MET A 75 1.99 -4.18 10.50
N ARG A 76 0.83 -3.73 10.94
CA ARG A 76 0.27 -4.13 12.25
C ARG A 76 0.01 -5.64 12.31
N GLN A 77 -0.41 -6.25 11.21
CA GLN A 77 -0.58 -7.70 11.13
C GLN A 77 0.76 -8.43 11.21
N ALA A 78 1.79 -7.95 10.50
CA ALA A 78 3.14 -8.50 10.57
C ALA A 78 3.69 -8.45 11.99
N ARG A 79 3.58 -7.31 12.68
CA ARG A 79 4.00 -7.16 14.10
C ARG A 79 3.31 -8.16 15.02
N ARG A 80 2.00 -8.38 14.87
CA ARG A 80 1.26 -9.38 15.66
C ARG A 80 1.76 -10.80 15.41
N ARG A 81 2.05 -11.15 14.15
CA ARG A 81 2.63 -12.46 13.80
C ARG A 81 4.03 -12.64 14.39
N ILE A 82 4.85 -11.59 14.39
CA ILE A 82 6.18 -11.59 15.01
C ILE A 82 6.08 -11.85 16.53
N ALA A 83 5.18 -11.17 17.21
CA ALA A 83 4.97 -11.35 18.65
C ALA A 83 4.54 -12.78 19.03
N SER A 84 3.98 -13.55 18.11
CA SER A 84 3.62 -14.96 18.31
C SER A 84 4.76 -15.96 18.02
N GLY A 85 5.99 -15.49 17.73
CA GLY A 85 7.19 -16.36 17.65
C GLY A 85 7.81 -16.48 16.26
N GLY A 86 7.51 -15.57 15.33
CA GLY A 86 8.13 -15.54 13.99
C GLY A 86 9.40 -14.69 13.93
N GLY A 87 10.34 -15.03 13.05
CA GLY A 87 11.47 -14.14 12.71
C GLY A 87 10.96 -12.84 12.06
N VAL A 88 11.47 -11.68 12.51
CA VAL A 88 10.97 -10.35 12.12
C VAL A 88 10.98 -10.17 10.59
N ILE A 89 12.14 -10.40 9.96
CA ILE A 89 12.30 -10.22 8.50
C ILE A 89 11.45 -11.22 7.73
N ASP A 90 11.50 -12.50 8.11
CA ASP A 90 10.78 -13.57 7.41
C ASP A 90 9.27 -13.34 7.46
N THR A 91 8.74 -13.02 8.63
CA THR A 91 7.31 -12.76 8.83
C THR A 91 6.87 -11.50 8.07
N SER A 92 7.67 -10.42 8.12
CA SER A 92 7.33 -9.17 7.44
C SER A 92 7.30 -9.34 5.93
N VAL A 93 8.32 -9.99 5.34
CA VAL A 93 8.38 -10.24 3.89
C VAL A 93 7.25 -11.17 3.45
N ASN A 94 7.01 -12.26 4.16
CA ASN A 94 5.92 -13.18 3.80
C ASN A 94 4.56 -12.47 3.84
N THR A 95 4.30 -11.71 4.91
CA THR A 95 3.04 -10.95 5.05
C THR A 95 2.89 -9.90 3.94
N PHE A 96 3.98 -9.25 3.52
CA PHE A 96 3.97 -8.31 2.40
C PHE A 96 3.70 -9.00 1.05
N MET A 97 4.34 -10.14 0.78
CA MET A 97 4.10 -10.89 -0.46
C MET A 97 2.67 -11.45 -0.54
N GLU A 98 2.11 -11.93 0.58
CA GLU A 98 0.70 -12.31 0.71
C GLU A 98 -0.23 -11.12 0.39
N PHE A 99 0.11 -9.93 0.91
CA PHE A 99 -0.66 -8.72 0.65
C PHE A 99 -0.68 -8.34 -0.83
N ILE A 100 0.49 -8.33 -1.49
CA ILE A 100 0.59 -8.03 -2.92
C ILE A 100 -0.28 -8.99 -3.73
N ALA A 101 -0.22 -10.28 -3.41
CA ALA A 101 -1.01 -11.30 -4.11
C ALA A 101 -2.52 -11.10 -3.92
N ALA A 102 -2.95 -10.69 -2.71
CA ALA A 102 -4.36 -10.47 -2.39
C ALA A 102 -4.88 -9.08 -2.84
N ASN A 103 -4.00 -8.09 -3.01
CA ASN A 103 -4.36 -6.69 -3.25
C ASN A 103 -3.56 -6.08 -4.41
N THR A 104 -3.42 -6.81 -5.49
CA THR A 104 -2.59 -6.45 -6.65
C THR A 104 -2.89 -5.02 -7.16
N ASN A 105 -4.17 -4.66 -7.33
CA ASN A 105 -4.55 -3.34 -7.84
C ASN A 105 -4.24 -2.20 -6.87
N VAL A 106 -4.33 -2.46 -5.56
CA VAL A 106 -3.96 -1.49 -4.51
C VAL A 106 -2.46 -1.17 -4.61
N PHE A 107 -1.63 -2.20 -4.71
CA PHE A 107 -0.18 -2.02 -4.78
C PHE A 107 0.26 -1.41 -6.12
N ARG A 108 -0.38 -1.86 -7.24
CA ARG A 108 -0.15 -1.28 -8.57
C ARG A 108 -0.46 0.21 -8.62
N LEU A 109 -1.54 0.66 -7.96
CA LEU A 109 -1.86 2.07 -7.81
C LEU A 109 -0.70 2.85 -7.19
N LEU A 110 -0.21 2.41 -6.03
CA LEU A 110 0.89 3.09 -5.33
C LEU A 110 2.15 3.18 -6.18
N LEU A 111 2.52 2.10 -6.86
CA LEU A 111 3.69 2.07 -7.75
C LEU A 111 3.56 3.04 -8.92
N ARG A 112 2.42 3.04 -9.60
CA ARG A 112 2.19 3.90 -10.77
C ARG A 112 2.13 5.37 -10.39
N GLU A 113 1.40 5.71 -9.35
CA GLU A 113 1.23 7.10 -8.94
C GLU A 113 2.45 7.66 -8.22
N HIS A 114 3.36 6.83 -7.70
CA HIS A 114 4.64 7.27 -7.15
C HIS A 114 5.52 7.99 -8.20
N THR A 115 5.47 7.53 -9.45
CA THR A 115 6.20 8.11 -10.59
C THR A 115 5.28 8.71 -11.66
N GLY A 116 3.97 8.76 -11.38
CA GLY A 116 2.94 9.24 -12.28
C GLY A 116 3.07 10.72 -12.63
N THR A 117 2.27 11.18 -13.60
CA THR A 117 2.31 12.57 -14.09
C THR A 117 1.68 13.58 -13.14
N SER A 118 0.71 13.17 -12.30
CA SER A 118 0.02 14.04 -11.35
C SER A 118 0.89 14.38 -10.15
N PRO A 119 1.27 15.67 -9.93
CA PRO A 119 2.00 16.06 -8.72
C PRO A 119 1.23 15.77 -7.42
N ALA A 120 -0.09 15.94 -7.44
CA ALA A 120 -0.94 15.68 -6.26
C ALA A 120 -0.89 14.22 -5.85
N PHE A 121 -0.99 13.29 -6.80
CA PHE A 121 -0.91 11.86 -6.52
C PHE A 121 0.49 11.44 -6.07
N ARG A 122 1.55 11.94 -6.72
CA ARG A 122 2.94 11.68 -6.27
C ARG A 122 3.15 12.11 -4.82
N THR A 123 2.71 13.33 -4.46
CA THR A 123 2.83 13.83 -3.10
C THR A 123 2.05 12.98 -2.11
N ALA A 124 0.82 12.57 -2.46
CA ALA A 124 0.01 11.70 -1.62
C ALA A 124 0.71 10.33 -1.39
N VAL A 125 1.21 9.69 -2.45
CA VAL A 125 1.92 8.41 -2.33
C VAL A 125 3.20 8.56 -1.51
N GLN A 126 3.99 9.62 -1.73
CA GLN A 126 5.20 9.89 -0.95
C GLN A 126 4.89 10.06 0.54
N ARG A 127 3.80 10.75 0.88
CA ARG A 127 3.34 10.88 2.26
C ARG A 127 3.01 9.51 2.88
N GLU A 128 2.31 8.64 2.17
CA GLU A 128 1.99 7.30 2.68
C GLU A 128 3.25 6.43 2.87
N ILE A 129 4.21 6.51 1.96
CA ILE A 129 5.52 5.83 2.10
C ILE A 129 6.28 6.40 3.31
N GLN A 130 6.27 7.72 3.50
CA GLN A 130 6.93 8.37 4.63
C GLN A 130 6.33 7.92 5.97
N HIS A 131 5.01 7.86 6.10
CA HIS A 131 4.35 7.30 7.29
C HIS A 131 4.81 5.87 7.57
N PHE A 132 4.99 5.06 6.52
CA PHE A 132 5.47 3.70 6.65
C PHE A 132 6.92 3.65 7.16
N VAL A 133 7.80 4.52 6.66
CA VAL A 133 9.19 4.66 7.12
C VAL A 133 9.22 5.07 8.60
N GLU A 134 8.41 6.04 9.00
CA GLU A 134 8.32 6.52 10.38
C GLU A 134 7.86 5.40 11.33
N GLU A 135 6.78 4.68 11.00
CA GLU A 135 6.31 3.55 11.81
C GLU A 135 7.36 2.43 11.93
N LEU A 136 8.14 2.17 10.88
CA LEU A 136 9.23 1.19 10.91
C LEU A 136 10.42 1.71 11.73
N THR A 137 10.72 3.00 11.66
CA THR A 137 11.75 3.66 12.46
C THR A 137 11.48 3.48 13.94
N ASP A 138 10.27 3.81 14.40
CA ASP A 138 9.86 3.66 15.79
C ASP A 138 10.00 2.20 16.26
N TYR A 139 9.58 1.26 15.43
CA TYR A 139 9.72 -0.16 15.73
C TYR A 139 11.20 -0.60 15.85
N ILE A 140 12.09 -0.11 14.96
CA ILE A 140 13.52 -0.42 15.01
C ILE A 140 14.15 0.13 16.28
N ILE A 141 13.80 1.36 16.69
CA ILE A 141 14.29 1.95 17.95
C ILE A 141 13.87 1.09 19.15
N GLU A 142 12.59 0.69 19.18
CA GLU A 142 12.04 -0.14 20.27
C GLU A 142 12.78 -1.48 20.40
N VAL A 143 13.08 -2.14 19.26
CA VAL A 143 13.66 -3.50 19.27
C VAL A 143 15.18 -3.51 19.36
N GLN A 144 15.86 -2.54 18.73
CA GLN A 144 17.33 -2.54 18.61
C GLN A 144 18.03 -1.53 19.53
N SER A 145 17.29 -0.60 20.14
CA SER A 145 17.83 0.47 21.00
C SER A 145 18.90 1.32 20.31
N VAL A 146 18.79 1.54 19.01
CA VAL A 146 19.69 2.38 18.19
C VAL A 146 19.24 3.83 18.16
N GLN A 147 20.14 4.74 17.77
CA GLN A 147 19.82 6.15 17.61
C GLN A 147 18.78 6.35 16.49
N HIS A 148 17.93 7.37 16.63
CA HIS A 148 16.86 7.68 15.68
C HIS A 148 17.37 7.81 14.23
N GLN A 149 18.49 8.48 14.00
CA GLN A 149 19.05 8.67 12.65
C GLN A 149 19.43 7.34 12.01
N THR A 150 20.08 6.44 12.76
CA THR A 150 20.43 5.09 12.27
C THR A 150 19.16 4.28 11.97
N ALA A 151 18.18 4.29 12.86
CA ALA A 151 16.92 3.61 12.67
C ALA A 151 16.15 4.13 11.42
N TYR A 152 16.14 5.45 11.24
CA TYR A 152 15.48 6.08 10.10
C TYR A 152 16.13 5.67 8.77
N LEU A 153 17.47 5.74 8.66
CA LEU A 153 18.20 5.34 7.46
C LEU A 153 18.00 3.85 7.15
N GLN A 154 18.01 3.01 8.19
CA GLN A 154 17.72 1.60 8.07
C GLN A 154 16.29 1.35 7.57
N ALA A 155 15.30 2.00 8.17
CA ALA A 155 13.90 1.89 7.79
C ALA A 155 13.68 2.36 6.34
N GLU A 156 14.22 3.49 5.96
CA GLU A 156 14.12 4.04 4.61
C GLU A 156 14.71 3.10 3.56
N ALA A 157 15.91 2.56 3.81
CA ALA A 157 16.54 1.59 2.91
C ALA A 157 15.73 0.31 2.77
N MET A 158 15.21 -0.23 3.90
CA MET A 158 14.36 -1.42 3.91
C MET A 158 13.05 -1.22 3.14
N VAL A 159 12.38 -0.08 3.35
CA VAL A 159 11.12 0.25 2.67
C VAL A 159 11.34 0.38 1.17
N LYS A 160 12.36 1.11 0.72
CA LYS A 160 12.70 1.25 -0.71
C LYS A 160 12.95 -0.12 -1.36
N LEU A 161 13.72 -0.98 -0.69
CA LEU A 161 14.01 -2.33 -1.17
C LEU A 161 12.76 -3.18 -1.31
N VAL A 162 11.89 -3.18 -0.29
CA VAL A 162 10.65 -3.96 -0.29
C VAL A 162 9.68 -3.47 -1.36
N PHE A 163 9.54 -2.16 -1.53
CA PHE A 163 8.70 -1.59 -2.60
C PHE A 163 9.20 -1.95 -3.99
N SER A 164 10.52 -1.90 -4.22
CA SER A 164 11.14 -2.33 -5.49
C SER A 164 10.87 -3.81 -5.78
N ALA A 165 11.06 -4.66 -4.79
CA ALA A 165 10.79 -6.10 -4.92
C ALA A 165 9.29 -6.39 -5.12
N GLY A 166 8.41 -5.61 -4.50
CA GLY A 166 6.97 -5.68 -4.73
C GLY A 166 6.60 -5.36 -6.18
N ALA A 167 7.26 -4.37 -6.78
CA ALA A 167 7.08 -4.04 -8.20
C ALA A 167 7.46 -5.21 -9.11
N GLU A 168 8.61 -5.86 -8.86
CA GLU A 168 9.02 -7.05 -9.60
C GLU A 168 8.03 -8.22 -9.41
N ALA A 169 7.50 -8.38 -8.20
CA ALA A 169 6.59 -9.48 -7.87
C ALA A 169 5.20 -9.35 -8.51
N LEU A 170 4.76 -8.14 -8.91
CA LEU A 170 3.44 -7.95 -9.52
C LEU A 170 3.24 -8.78 -10.77
N GLU A 171 4.24 -8.81 -11.63
CA GLU A 171 4.20 -9.47 -12.95
C GLU A 171 4.90 -10.83 -12.96
N ALA A 172 5.41 -11.28 -11.81
CA ALA A 172 6.15 -12.53 -11.67
C ALA A 172 5.21 -13.74 -11.56
N ASP A 173 5.65 -14.87 -12.08
CA ASP A 173 5.03 -16.16 -11.81
C ASP A 173 5.28 -16.63 -10.35
N PRO A 174 4.63 -17.70 -9.88
CA PRO A 174 4.80 -18.15 -8.49
C PRO A 174 6.23 -18.53 -8.10
N GLU A 175 7.02 -19.10 -9.02
CA GLU A 175 8.41 -19.51 -8.77
C GLU A 175 9.30 -18.28 -8.60
N LEU A 176 9.18 -17.32 -9.50
CA LEU A 176 9.91 -16.05 -9.44
C LEU A 176 9.51 -15.24 -8.20
N LYS A 177 8.21 -15.21 -7.82
CA LYS A 177 7.76 -14.57 -6.57
C LYS A 177 8.45 -15.16 -5.35
N ALA A 178 8.59 -16.49 -5.27
CA ALA A 178 9.29 -17.15 -4.18
C ALA A 178 10.78 -16.80 -4.16
N ALA A 179 11.42 -16.75 -5.31
CA ALA A 179 12.83 -16.35 -5.46
C ALA A 179 13.04 -14.87 -5.03
N ILE A 180 12.18 -13.97 -5.45
CA ILE A 180 12.18 -12.55 -5.03
C ILE A 180 12.06 -12.47 -3.50
N GLY A 181 11.10 -13.16 -2.89
CA GLY A 181 10.92 -13.18 -1.44
C GLY A 181 12.18 -13.65 -0.70
N THR A 182 12.83 -14.71 -1.18
CA THR A 182 14.07 -15.23 -0.60
C THR A 182 15.20 -14.22 -0.69
N ARG A 183 15.39 -13.61 -1.86
CA ARG A 183 16.40 -12.57 -2.10
C ARG A 183 16.20 -11.36 -1.17
N VAL A 184 14.98 -10.86 -1.07
CA VAL A 184 14.65 -9.70 -0.23
C VAL A 184 14.96 -9.97 1.24
N LYS A 185 14.62 -11.15 1.75
CA LYS A 185 14.96 -11.53 3.13
C LYS A 185 16.46 -11.47 3.40
N GLN A 186 17.28 -11.94 2.48
CA GLN A 186 18.74 -11.86 2.59
C GLN A 186 19.24 -10.42 2.56
N GLN A 187 18.74 -9.60 1.64
CA GLN A 187 19.11 -8.19 1.51
C GLN A 187 18.72 -7.38 2.76
N LEU A 188 17.54 -7.63 3.34
CA LEU A 188 17.11 -6.99 4.58
C LEU A 188 18.00 -7.37 5.76
N ARG A 189 18.48 -8.63 5.84
CA ARG A 189 19.45 -9.05 6.86
C ARG A 189 20.76 -8.30 6.70
N PHE A 190 21.27 -8.09 5.48
CA PHE A 190 22.48 -7.29 5.24
C PHE A 190 22.31 -5.84 5.69
N ILE A 191 21.16 -5.21 5.41
CA ILE A 191 20.87 -3.86 5.89
C ILE A 191 20.86 -3.84 7.43
N GLN A 192 20.21 -4.81 8.08
CA GLN A 192 20.14 -4.90 9.54
C GLN A 192 21.53 -5.06 10.17
N ILE A 193 22.36 -5.96 9.64
CA ILE A 193 23.74 -6.18 10.16
C ILE A 193 24.58 -4.92 9.98
N GLY A 194 24.51 -4.27 8.80
CA GLY A 194 25.24 -3.04 8.53
C GLY A 194 24.86 -1.87 9.45
N ALA A 195 23.59 -1.78 9.82
CA ALA A 195 23.11 -0.73 10.73
C ALA A 195 23.54 -0.95 12.20
N THR A 196 23.80 -2.19 12.59
CA THR A 196 24.26 -2.53 13.97
C THR A 196 25.78 -2.57 14.09
N ALA A 197 26.53 -2.47 13.00
CA ALA A 197 28.00 -2.49 12.99
C ALA A 197 28.65 -1.09 13.18
N ASN A 198 27.82 -0.03 13.18
CA ASN A 198 28.25 1.36 13.41
C ASN A 198 27.75 1.83 14.78
#